data_047aa8856f0b5c2b1de6f1045eee9b19
#
_entry.id   047aa8856f0b5c2b1de6f1045eee9b19
#
_cell.length_a   1.000
_cell.length_b   1.000
_cell.length_c   1.000
_cell.angle_alpha   90.00
_cell.angle_beta   90.00
_cell.angle_gamma   90.00
#
_symmetry.space_group_name_H-M   'P 1'
#
loop_
_entity.id
_entity.type
_entity.pdbx_description
1 polymer ?
#
loop_
_entity_poly.entity_id
_entity_poly.type
_entity_poly.pdbx_seq_one_letter_code
_entity_poly.pdbx_strand_id
1 'polypeptide(L)'
;MEFTTLCYLERDDHYLMLHRTKKEHDFNKDMWIGVGGHFEENESPDECLLREVKEETGLTLTSYKMRGILTFVYRDICEYVCLYTADGFEGEMTCNGGELKWVPKDKLLTLNLFEGDLIFFKLLLEDAPFFSLKLTYDQVNEHRLIDANLNGKKLELFDILDENGVPTGLTRERSLCHLLDTPHRTGHVWIVRPVEAKDEIASDKQADTSQNKPAYELLLQKRSHDKDSFPDCYDISSAGHVPAGSSVLDSAIRELSEELGIKASPGDLIPIGTHEGNSHSIFYGKPFHNHEFSTLYLYTKPVQINDLVLQKSEIQSVKWFDLNQLMEDVKNNAPGYCLYYDELQILKAALDNR
;
A
#
# COMPACT_ATOMS: atom_id res chain seq x y z
N MET A 1 -0.61 30.64 7.62
CA MET A 1 0.31 29.69 8.29
C MET A 1 -0.13 29.63 9.74
N GLU A 2 -0.47 28.47 10.21
CA GLU A 2 -1.04 28.23 11.54
C GLU A 2 -0.11 27.28 12.30
N PHE A 3 -0.06 27.45 13.63
CA PHE A 3 0.65 26.56 14.51
C PHE A 3 -0.30 26.01 15.54
N THR A 4 -0.26 24.69 15.71
CA THR A 4 -1.17 23.98 16.62
C THR A 4 -0.44 22.92 17.40
N THR A 5 -1.06 22.44 18.47
CA THR A 5 -0.68 21.21 19.15
C THR A 5 -1.73 20.15 18.95
N LEU A 6 -1.32 18.88 18.97
CA LEU A 6 -2.18 17.72 18.96
C LEU A 6 -1.61 16.70 19.94
N CYS A 7 -2.41 16.25 20.89
CA CYS A 7 -1.99 15.35 21.96
C CYS A 7 -2.90 14.13 22.06
N TYR A 8 -2.29 12.98 22.22
CA TYR A 8 -2.96 11.72 22.55
C TYR A 8 -2.56 11.30 23.96
N LEU A 9 -3.49 11.47 24.92
CA LEU A 9 -3.30 10.99 26.28
C LEU A 9 -3.42 9.48 26.28
N GLU A 10 -2.50 8.83 27.00
CA GLU A 10 -2.38 7.36 27.03
C GLU A 10 -2.61 6.80 28.43
N ARG A 11 -3.43 5.75 28.54
CA ARG A 11 -3.62 4.98 29.77
C ARG A 11 -4.12 3.58 29.45
N ASP A 12 -3.55 2.57 30.09
CA ASP A 12 -4.00 1.17 30.00
C ASP A 12 -4.19 0.68 28.55
N ASP A 13 -3.21 0.96 27.69
CA ASP A 13 -3.22 0.63 26.26
C ASP A 13 -4.36 1.29 25.44
N HIS A 14 -4.85 2.45 25.91
CA HIS A 14 -5.84 3.27 25.21
C HIS A 14 -5.29 4.66 24.96
N TYR A 15 -5.77 5.29 23.88
CA TYR A 15 -5.66 6.73 23.66
C TYR A 15 -6.99 7.44 23.97
N LEU A 16 -6.91 8.62 24.58
CA LEU A 16 -8.04 9.51 24.71
C LEU A 16 -8.27 10.21 23.37
N MET A 17 -9.44 9.95 22.79
CA MET A 17 -9.85 10.47 21.49
C MET A 17 -11.04 11.39 21.65
N LEU A 18 -11.07 12.47 20.88
CA LEU A 18 -12.18 13.40 20.78
C LEU A 18 -12.99 13.09 19.51
N HIS A 19 -14.26 12.69 19.68
CA HIS A 19 -15.21 12.55 18.56
C HIS A 19 -15.93 13.88 18.33
N ARG A 20 -15.73 14.49 17.17
CA ARG A 20 -16.29 15.81 16.82
C ARG A 20 -17.71 15.70 16.27
N THR A 21 -18.69 15.81 17.15
CA THR A 21 -20.12 15.63 16.78
C THR A 21 -20.94 16.91 16.81
N LYS A 22 -20.42 18.04 17.38
CA LYS A 22 -21.25 19.19 17.79
C LYS A 22 -21.40 20.31 16.74
N LYS A 23 -20.56 20.41 15.71
CA LYS A 23 -20.63 21.51 14.73
C LYS A 23 -21.12 21.01 13.37
N GLU A 24 -22.26 21.54 12.86
CA GLU A 24 -22.84 21.12 11.57
C GLU A 24 -21.97 21.43 10.33
N HIS A 25 -21.12 22.45 10.42
CA HIS A 25 -20.22 22.90 9.32
C HIS A 25 -18.74 22.76 9.71
N ASP A 26 -18.38 21.68 10.41
CA ASP A 26 -16.99 21.39 10.76
C ASP A 26 -16.36 20.47 9.70
N PHE A 27 -15.19 20.85 9.17
CA PHE A 27 -14.36 20.00 8.30
C PHE A 27 -14.09 18.62 8.94
N ASN A 28 -13.96 18.57 10.25
CA ASN A 28 -13.72 17.37 11.04
C ASN A 28 -15.01 16.70 11.56
N LYS A 29 -16.17 17.00 10.98
CA LYS A 29 -17.43 16.42 11.46
C LYS A 29 -17.40 14.90 11.40
N ASP A 30 -17.82 14.24 12.49
CA ASP A 30 -17.83 12.79 12.67
C ASP A 30 -16.43 12.11 12.64
N MET A 31 -15.34 12.91 12.63
CA MET A 31 -13.97 12.42 12.72
C MET A 31 -13.52 12.27 14.18
N TRP A 32 -12.59 11.35 14.38
CA TRP A 32 -11.87 11.16 15.63
C TRP A 32 -10.53 11.85 15.58
N ILE A 33 -10.25 12.72 16.54
CA ILE A 33 -8.99 13.48 16.62
C ILE A 33 -8.39 13.40 18.02
N GLY A 34 -7.16 13.88 18.18
CA GLY A 34 -6.58 14.14 19.50
C GLY A 34 -7.09 15.43 20.12
N VAL A 35 -6.57 15.72 21.30
CA VAL A 35 -6.82 16.95 22.05
C VAL A 35 -5.77 17.98 21.68
N GLY A 36 -6.14 19.24 21.46
CA GLY A 36 -5.21 20.31 21.13
C GLY A 36 -5.84 21.48 20.40
N GLY A 37 -5.04 22.48 20.09
CA GLY A 37 -5.53 23.68 19.43
C GLY A 37 -4.42 24.63 19.00
N HIS A 38 -4.81 25.85 18.66
CA HIS A 38 -3.93 26.88 18.13
C HIS A 38 -3.07 27.53 19.20
N PHE A 39 -1.86 27.90 18.84
CA PHE A 39 -1.01 28.72 19.71
C PHE A 39 -1.61 30.08 19.93
N GLU A 40 -1.54 30.56 21.17
CA GLU A 40 -1.74 31.95 21.49
C GLU A 40 -0.45 32.77 21.30
N GLU A 41 -0.59 34.10 21.34
CA GLU A 41 0.56 34.98 21.14
C GLU A 41 1.62 34.76 22.23
N ASN A 42 2.87 34.52 21.83
CA ASN A 42 4.03 34.24 22.66
C ASN A 42 4.03 32.89 23.41
N GLU A 43 3.15 31.96 23.08
CA GLU A 43 3.19 30.60 23.64
C GLU A 43 4.30 29.75 23.00
N SER A 44 4.97 28.98 23.80
CA SER A 44 5.77 27.83 23.36
C SER A 44 4.88 26.62 23.04
N PRO A 45 5.37 25.60 22.28
CA PRO A 45 4.62 24.37 22.05
C PRO A 45 4.12 23.68 23.33
N ASP A 46 4.94 23.68 24.38
CA ASP A 46 4.58 23.05 25.65
C ASP A 46 3.53 23.85 26.42
N GLU A 47 3.58 25.20 26.41
CA GLU A 47 2.57 26.04 27.03
C GLU A 47 1.21 25.88 26.34
N CYS A 48 1.18 25.90 25.01
CA CYS A 48 -0.05 25.65 24.24
C CYS A 48 -0.61 24.24 24.54
N LEU A 49 0.24 23.21 24.54
CA LEU A 49 -0.17 21.84 24.89
C LEU A 49 -0.87 21.80 26.26
N LEU A 50 -0.21 22.36 27.30
CA LEU A 50 -0.71 22.31 28.66
C LEU A 50 -2.02 23.07 28.83
N ARG A 51 -2.18 24.22 28.18
CA ARG A 51 -3.41 25.02 28.18
C ARG A 51 -4.55 24.27 27.48
N GLU A 52 -4.33 23.83 26.23
CA GLU A 52 -5.36 23.20 25.40
C GLU A 52 -5.88 21.90 26.04
N VAL A 53 -4.96 21.04 26.55
CA VAL A 53 -5.37 19.80 27.23
C VAL A 53 -6.21 20.13 28.47
N LYS A 54 -5.82 21.18 29.24
CA LYS A 54 -6.58 21.60 30.41
C LYS A 54 -7.97 22.12 30.06
N GLU A 55 -8.08 22.92 28.99
CA GLU A 55 -9.34 23.53 28.57
C GLU A 55 -10.29 22.50 27.98
N GLU A 56 -9.80 21.58 27.15
CA GLU A 56 -10.64 20.60 26.48
C GLU A 56 -11.01 19.39 27.35
N THR A 57 -10.13 18.99 28.28
CA THR A 57 -10.32 17.76 29.05
C THR A 57 -10.47 17.94 30.55
N GLY A 58 -10.14 19.13 31.09
CA GLY A 58 -10.05 19.35 32.53
C GLY A 58 -8.82 18.72 33.19
N LEU A 59 -8.03 17.94 32.47
CA LEU A 59 -6.85 17.25 32.98
C LEU A 59 -5.63 18.17 32.99
N THR A 60 -4.70 17.93 33.91
CA THR A 60 -3.40 18.62 33.97
C THR A 60 -2.31 17.59 33.67
N LEU A 61 -1.51 17.82 32.61
CA LEU A 61 -0.43 16.91 32.25
C LEU A 61 0.73 17.00 33.24
N THR A 62 1.30 15.85 33.59
CA THR A 62 2.48 15.71 34.46
C THR A 62 3.64 15.02 33.74
N SER A 63 3.36 14.28 32.67
CA SER A 63 4.36 13.65 31.80
C SER A 63 3.86 13.62 30.36
N TYR A 64 4.68 14.11 29.44
CA TYR A 64 4.35 14.15 28.01
C TYR A 64 5.63 14.15 27.18
N LYS A 65 5.50 13.80 25.90
CA LYS A 65 6.62 13.69 24.96
C LYS A 65 6.20 14.18 23.56
N MET A 66 7.00 15.09 22.99
CA MET A 66 6.84 15.47 21.60
C MET A 66 7.28 14.29 20.70
N ARG A 67 6.40 13.86 19.82
CA ARG A 67 6.59 12.70 18.94
C ARG A 67 7.04 13.10 17.53
N GLY A 68 6.62 14.28 17.08
CA GLY A 68 6.95 14.76 15.75
C GLY A 68 6.35 16.11 15.42
N ILE A 69 6.62 16.55 14.19
CA ILE A 69 5.98 17.72 13.58
C ILE A 69 5.23 17.23 12.34
N LEU A 70 3.92 17.51 12.30
CA LEU A 70 3.12 17.31 11.11
C LEU A 70 3.04 18.63 10.34
N THR A 71 3.05 18.58 9.02
CA THR A 71 2.74 19.70 8.15
C THR A 71 1.52 19.31 7.33
N PHE A 72 0.39 19.89 7.68
CA PHE A 72 -0.87 19.69 6.96
C PHE A 72 -1.03 20.78 5.91
N VAL A 73 -1.30 20.39 4.66
CA VAL A 73 -1.52 21.32 3.54
C VAL A 73 -2.82 21.00 2.85
N TYR A 74 -3.72 21.98 2.83
CA TYR A 74 -4.99 21.89 2.14
C TYR A 74 -5.37 23.28 1.59
N ARG A 75 -5.51 23.44 0.27
CA ARG A 75 -5.72 24.72 -0.40
C ARG A 75 -4.69 25.78 0.03
N ASP A 76 -5.14 26.89 0.58
CA ASP A 76 -4.29 27.97 1.08
C ASP A 76 -3.90 27.79 2.56
N ILE A 77 -4.40 26.72 3.21
CA ILE A 77 -4.10 26.40 4.60
C ILE A 77 -2.79 25.62 4.63
N CYS A 78 -1.86 26.11 5.45
CA CYS A 78 -0.66 25.38 5.83
C CYS A 78 -0.54 25.45 7.34
N GLU A 79 -0.72 24.31 7.99
CA GLU A 79 -0.71 24.14 9.43
C GLU A 79 0.49 23.31 9.86
N TYR A 80 1.20 23.77 10.88
CA TYR A 80 2.27 23.02 11.55
C TYR A 80 1.78 22.54 12.89
N VAL A 81 1.68 21.23 13.05
CA VAL A 81 1.15 20.59 14.25
C VAL A 81 2.27 19.98 15.04
N CYS A 82 2.47 20.44 16.28
CA CYS A 82 3.33 19.78 17.25
C CYS A 82 2.58 18.58 17.84
N LEU A 83 3.00 17.36 17.46
CA LEU A 83 2.36 16.11 17.86
C LEU A 83 2.97 15.60 19.17
N TYR A 84 2.10 15.34 20.16
CA TYR A 84 2.49 14.84 21.48
C TYR A 84 1.75 13.55 21.86
N THR A 85 2.38 12.79 22.75
CA THR A 85 1.71 11.78 23.58
C THR A 85 1.93 12.10 25.06
N ALA A 86 0.98 11.78 25.94
CA ALA A 86 1.06 12.04 27.36
C ALA A 86 0.60 10.82 28.16
N ASP A 87 1.45 10.30 29.03
CA ASP A 87 1.21 9.14 29.90
C ASP A 87 1.04 9.49 31.38
N GLY A 88 1.24 10.77 31.75
CA GLY A 88 1.03 11.29 33.09
C GLY A 88 0.05 12.46 33.08
N PHE A 89 -1.02 12.37 33.85
CA PHE A 89 -2.01 13.44 34.01
C PHE A 89 -2.82 13.28 35.30
N GLU A 90 -3.36 14.38 35.82
CA GLU A 90 -4.14 14.48 37.05
C GLU A 90 -5.41 15.30 36.84
N GLY A 91 -6.41 15.12 37.68
CA GLY A 91 -7.67 15.86 37.65
C GLY A 91 -8.87 15.02 37.24
N GLU A 92 -10.05 15.68 37.19
CA GLU A 92 -11.28 15.06 36.73
C GLU A 92 -11.55 15.43 35.27
N MET A 93 -11.91 14.43 34.47
CA MET A 93 -12.15 14.61 33.04
C MET A 93 -13.49 15.32 32.81
N THR A 94 -13.46 16.42 32.07
CA THR A 94 -14.61 17.16 31.57
C THR A 94 -14.44 17.39 30.05
N CYS A 95 -15.54 17.54 29.33
CA CYS A 95 -15.46 17.81 27.90
C CYS A 95 -16.49 18.86 27.46
N ASN A 96 -16.01 19.88 26.77
CA ASN A 96 -16.86 20.95 26.23
C ASN A 96 -17.00 20.88 24.69
N GLY A 97 -16.07 20.21 23.99
CA GLY A 97 -15.93 20.28 22.53
C GLY A 97 -16.59 19.13 21.72
N GLY A 98 -16.91 18.01 22.36
CA GLY A 98 -17.40 16.81 21.69
C GLY A 98 -17.67 15.68 22.68
N GLU A 99 -17.36 14.44 22.30
CA GLU A 99 -17.38 13.27 23.17
C GLU A 99 -15.96 12.73 23.31
N LEU A 100 -15.41 12.76 24.54
CA LEU A 100 -14.11 12.14 24.84
C LEU A 100 -14.31 10.67 25.16
N LYS A 101 -13.52 9.80 24.48
CA LYS A 101 -13.52 8.36 24.72
C LYS A 101 -12.11 7.81 24.79
N TRP A 102 -11.90 6.89 25.74
CA TRP A 102 -10.74 6.03 25.76
C TRP A 102 -10.92 4.92 24.71
N VAL A 103 -10.09 4.95 23.66
CA VAL A 103 -10.14 3.99 22.54
C VAL A 103 -8.96 3.06 22.65
N PRO A 104 -9.17 1.72 22.63
CA PRO A 104 -8.07 0.75 22.60
C PRO A 104 -7.15 0.99 21.40
N LYS A 105 -5.83 0.90 21.60
CA LYS A 105 -4.84 1.14 20.56
C LYS A 105 -5.01 0.22 19.35
N ASP A 106 -5.45 -1.02 19.54
CA ASP A 106 -5.73 -1.99 18.48
C ASP A 106 -6.95 -1.63 17.61
N LYS A 107 -7.77 -0.66 18.05
CA LYS A 107 -8.96 -0.16 17.33
C LYS A 107 -8.75 1.18 16.65
N LEU A 108 -7.65 1.87 16.90
CA LEU A 108 -7.42 3.22 16.37
C LEU A 108 -7.50 3.28 14.84
N LEU A 109 -6.83 2.36 14.15
CA LEU A 109 -6.80 2.35 12.68
C LEU A 109 -8.13 1.94 12.03
N THR A 110 -9.16 1.59 12.82
CA THR A 110 -10.52 1.28 12.34
C THR A 110 -11.50 2.42 12.55
N LEU A 111 -11.10 3.50 13.19
CA LEU A 111 -11.92 4.69 13.39
C LEU A 111 -12.09 5.49 12.09
N ASN A 112 -13.08 6.36 12.07
CA ASN A 112 -13.22 7.36 11.01
C ASN A 112 -12.16 8.45 11.19
N LEU A 113 -11.02 8.32 10.48
CA LEU A 113 -9.86 9.17 10.53
C LEU A 113 -9.54 9.70 9.13
N PHE A 114 -8.78 10.78 9.05
CA PHE A 114 -8.15 11.16 7.79
C PHE A 114 -7.08 10.12 7.40
N GLU A 115 -6.91 9.89 6.11
CA GLU A 115 -5.91 8.93 5.62
C GLU A 115 -4.48 9.25 6.08
N GLY A 116 -4.16 10.55 6.22
CA GLY A 116 -2.88 10.97 6.78
C GLY A 116 -2.71 10.67 8.27
N ASP A 117 -3.81 10.65 9.03
CA ASP A 117 -3.77 10.35 10.45
C ASP A 117 -3.41 8.88 10.70
N LEU A 118 -3.86 7.98 9.82
CA LEU A 118 -3.49 6.57 9.87
C LEU A 118 -1.95 6.40 9.81
N ILE A 119 -1.25 7.25 9.05
CA ILE A 119 0.22 7.19 8.93
C ILE A 119 0.89 7.50 10.26
N PHE A 120 0.54 8.63 10.91
CA PHE A 120 1.17 8.96 12.18
C PHE A 120 0.68 8.06 13.33
N PHE A 121 -0.57 7.56 13.33
CA PHE A 121 -0.99 6.57 14.31
C PHE A 121 -0.17 5.28 14.21
N LYS A 122 0.08 4.79 13.00
CA LYS A 122 0.97 3.65 12.79
C LYS A 122 2.36 3.91 13.39
N LEU A 123 2.93 5.11 13.16
CA LEU A 123 4.22 5.50 13.74
C LEU A 123 4.18 5.59 15.28
N LEU A 124 3.09 6.12 15.87
CA LEU A 124 2.92 6.16 17.31
C LEU A 124 2.79 4.76 17.92
N LEU A 125 2.02 3.87 17.30
CA LEU A 125 1.83 2.48 17.74
C LEU A 125 3.13 1.65 17.64
N GLU A 126 4.00 1.96 16.69
CA GLU A 126 5.33 1.35 16.56
C GLU A 126 6.41 2.00 17.43
N ASP A 127 6.04 2.96 18.29
CA ASP A 127 6.95 3.79 19.08
C ASP A 127 8.11 4.37 18.27
N ALA A 128 7.81 4.84 17.06
CA ALA A 128 8.80 5.42 16.17
C ALA A 128 9.54 6.59 16.85
N PRO A 129 10.84 6.81 16.53
CA PRO A 129 11.55 8.00 16.99
C PRO A 129 10.90 9.27 16.45
N PHE A 130 11.33 10.44 16.96
CA PHE A 130 10.83 11.74 16.47
C PHE A 130 10.84 11.83 14.95
N PHE A 131 9.74 12.29 14.34
CA PHE A 131 9.57 12.35 12.89
C PHE A 131 9.00 13.68 12.41
N SER A 132 9.25 13.98 11.14
CA SER A 132 8.58 15.03 10.38
C SER A 132 7.72 14.39 9.31
N LEU A 133 6.41 14.68 9.31
CA LEU A 133 5.46 14.14 8.35
C LEU A 133 4.70 15.28 7.67
N LYS A 134 4.86 15.41 6.34
CA LYS A 134 4.08 16.35 5.54
C LYS A 134 2.97 15.60 4.82
N LEU A 135 1.74 16.12 4.93
CA LEU A 135 0.52 15.59 4.34
C LEU A 135 -0.11 16.67 3.46
N THR A 136 -0.34 16.37 2.19
CA THR A 136 -1.00 17.30 1.27
C THR A 136 -2.29 16.68 0.74
N TYR A 137 -3.40 17.38 0.91
CA TYR A 137 -4.72 16.95 0.51
C TYR A 137 -5.17 17.61 -0.78
N ASP A 138 -6.06 16.95 -1.49
CA ASP A 138 -6.62 17.45 -2.76
C ASP A 138 -7.48 18.68 -2.53
N GLN A 139 -7.44 19.63 -3.48
CA GLN A 139 -8.17 20.89 -3.38
C GLN A 139 -9.69 20.76 -3.61
N VAL A 140 -10.11 19.69 -4.28
CA VAL A 140 -11.51 19.41 -4.62
C VAL A 140 -12.11 18.37 -3.68
N ASN A 141 -11.38 17.25 -3.49
CA ASN A 141 -11.75 16.20 -2.54
C ASN A 141 -10.85 16.31 -1.29
N GLU A 142 -11.34 17.03 -0.29
CA GLU A 142 -10.62 17.37 0.94
C GLU A 142 -10.20 16.16 1.80
N HIS A 143 -10.81 15.01 1.58
CA HIS A 143 -10.45 13.77 2.27
C HIS A 143 -9.39 12.95 1.53
N ARG A 144 -9.09 13.33 0.26
CA ARG A 144 -8.10 12.62 -0.54
C ARG A 144 -6.69 13.12 -0.24
N LEU A 145 -5.85 12.26 0.31
CA LEU A 145 -4.41 12.51 0.46
C LEU A 145 -3.72 12.36 -0.91
N ILE A 146 -3.04 13.39 -1.39
CA ILE A 146 -2.38 13.38 -2.72
C ILE A 146 -0.86 13.30 -2.64
N ASP A 147 -0.28 13.66 -1.50
CA ASP A 147 1.15 13.53 -1.24
C ASP A 147 1.42 13.35 0.26
N ALA A 148 2.35 12.48 0.59
CA ALA A 148 2.82 12.26 1.94
C ALA A 148 4.34 12.09 1.94
N ASN A 149 5.03 12.81 2.87
CA ASN A 149 6.48 12.78 2.99
C ASN A 149 6.86 12.56 4.45
N LEU A 150 7.56 11.47 4.73
CA LEU A 150 8.08 11.11 6.05
C LEU A 150 9.60 11.34 6.09
N ASN A 151 10.06 12.24 6.96
CA ASN A 151 11.47 12.57 7.12
C ASN A 151 12.16 12.93 5.79
N GLY A 152 11.44 13.67 4.92
CA GLY A 152 11.92 14.09 3.61
C GLY A 152 11.85 13.01 2.51
N LYS A 153 11.37 11.82 2.81
CA LYS A 153 11.14 10.75 1.82
C LYS A 153 9.68 10.69 1.45
N LYS A 154 9.39 10.69 0.14
CA LYS A 154 8.02 10.51 -0.37
C LYS A 154 7.53 9.11 -0.06
N LEU A 155 6.31 9.01 0.49
CA LEU A 155 5.60 7.76 0.68
C LEU A 155 4.81 7.40 -0.58
N GLU A 156 4.65 6.13 -0.84
CA GLU A 156 3.85 5.62 -1.93
C GLU A 156 2.37 5.56 -1.54
N LEU A 157 1.51 6.17 -2.36
CA LEU A 157 0.07 6.18 -2.16
C LEU A 157 -0.61 5.38 -3.27
N PHE A 158 -1.62 4.59 -2.92
CA PHE A 158 -2.48 3.87 -3.86
C PHE A 158 -3.90 4.43 -3.84
N ASP A 159 -4.61 4.37 -4.97
CA ASP A 159 -6.05 4.59 -4.98
C ASP A 159 -6.76 3.45 -4.25
N ILE A 160 -7.63 3.77 -3.29
CA ILE A 160 -8.50 2.81 -2.61
C ILE A 160 -9.63 2.40 -3.57
N LEU A 161 -9.85 1.10 -3.72
CA LEU A 161 -10.92 0.57 -4.55
C LEU A 161 -12.11 0.10 -3.70
N ASP A 162 -13.27 0.06 -4.30
CA ASP A 162 -14.45 -0.61 -3.76
C ASP A 162 -14.40 -2.13 -4.06
N GLU A 163 -15.43 -2.84 -3.64
CA GLU A 163 -15.60 -4.30 -3.86
C GLU A 163 -15.66 -4.71 -5.34
N ASN A 164 -15.88 -3.76 -6.26
CA ASN A 164 -15.95 -3.99 -7.71
C ASN A 164 -14.65 -3.54 -8.42
N GLY A 165 -13.62 -3.16 -7.67
CA GLY A 165 -12.36 -2.65 -8.23
C GLY A 165 -12.44 -1.22 -8.77
N VAL A 166 -13.47 -0.44 -8.40
CA VAL A 166 -13.66 0.95 -8.83
C VAL A 166 -13.02 1.89 -7.81
N PRO A 167 -12.23 2.90 -8.25
CA PRO A 167 -11.64 3.87 -7.34
C PRO A 167 -12.70 4.64 -6.54
N THR A 168 -12.56 4.66 -5.20
CA THR A 168 -13.45 5.40 -4.29
C THR A 168 -13.23 6.90 -4.31
N GLY A 169 -12.13 7.36 -4.91
CA GLY A 169 -11.68 8.75 -4.87
C GLY A 169 -10.75 9.06 -3.68
N LEU A 170 -10.51 8.10 -2.80
CA LEU A 170 -9.56 8.20 -1.69
C LEU A 170 -8.25 7.46 -2.02
N THR A 171 -7.21 7.76 -1.24
CA THR A 171 -5.90 7.12 -1.38
C THR A 171 -5.40 6.68 -0.01
N ARG A 172 -4.54 5.68 0.02
CA ARG A 172 -3.90 5.18 1.24
C ARG A 172 -2.43 4.89 1.02
N GLU A 173 -1.63 5.06 2.06
CA GLU A 173 -0.20 4.72 2.04
C GLU A 173 -0.03 3.20 1.91
N ARG A 174 0.96 2.78 1.12
CA ARG A 174 1.24 1.39 0.75
C ARG A 174 1.22 0.41 1.92
N SER A 175 1.98 0.69 2.98
CA SER A 175 2.07 -0.23 4.12
C SER A 175 0.76 -0.35 4.90
N LEU A 176 -0.06 0.70 4.89
CA LEU A 176 -1.40 0.71 5.46
C LEU A 176 -2.40 -0.05 4.57
N CYS A 177 -2.24 -0.03 3.24
CA CYS A 177 -3.05 -0.87 2.36
C CYS A 177 -2.89 -2.35 2.72
N HIS A 178 -1.65 -2.81 2.87
CA HIS A 178 -1.36 -4.19 3.25
C HIS A 178 -1.69 -4.51 4.72
N LEU A 179 -1.63 -3.53 5.62
CA LEU A 179 -2.01 -3.73 7.02
C LEU A 179 -3.53 -3.86 7.21
N LEU A 180 -4.31 -3.06 6.46
CA LEU A 180 -5.75 -2.89 6.65
C LEU A 180 -6.60 -3.60 5.57
N ASP A 181 -6.01 -4.53 4.82
CA ASP A 181 -6.69 -5.29 3.76
C ASP A 181 -7.41 -4.39 2.75
N THR A 182 -6.72 -3.32 2.32
CA THR A 182 -7.32 -2.32 1.43
C THR A 182 -7.16 -2.73 -0.04
N PRO A 183 -8.27 -2.86 -0.81
CA PRO A 183 -8.20 -3.17 -2.23
C PRO A 183 -7.50 -2.05 -3.01
N HIS A 184 -6.53 -2.43 -3.86
CA HIS A 184 -5.76 -1.50 -4.68
C HIS A 184 -5.35 -2.14 -6.02
N ARG A 185 -4.82 -1.34 -6.96
CA ARG A 185 -4.50 -1.80 -8.31
C ARG A 185 -3.05 -2.24 -8.46
N THR A 186 -2.86 -3.31 -9.27
CA THR A 186 -1.55 -3.76 -9.75
C THR A 186 -1.57 -3.98 -11.26
N GLY A 187 -0.38 -3.97 -11.86
CA GLY A 187 -0.17 -4.34 -13.26
C GLY A 187 0.78 -5.53 -13.33
N HIS A 188 0.33 -6.63 -13.95
CA HIS A 188 1.10 -7.86 -14.08
C HIS A 188 1.49 -8.07 -15.54
N VAL A 189 2.78 -8.29 -15.81
CA VAL A 189 3.30 -8.55 -17.15
C VAL A 189 3.85 -9.98 -17.22
N TRP A 190 3.23 -10.80 -18.05
CA TRP A 190 3.67 -12.15 -18.37
C TRP A 190 4.53 -12.14 -19.64
N ILE A 191 5.83 -12.40 -19.51
CA ILE A 191 6.74 -12.56 -20.64
C ILE A 191 6.70 -14.02 -21.05
N VAL A 192 6.31 -14.27 -22.31
CA VAL A 192 6.17 -15.63 -22.84
C VAL A 192 6.93 -15.80 -24.12
N ARG A 193 7.35 -17.03 -24.40
CA ARG A 193 7.88 -17.46 -25.69
C ARG A 193 7.29 -18.82 -26.09
N PRO A 194 7.09 -19.07 -27.39
CA PRO A 194 6.76 -20.42 -27.86
C PRO A 194 8.00 -21.33 -27.68
N VAL A 195 7.75 -22.59 -27.35
CA VAL A 195 8.79 -23.63 -27.40
C VAL A 195 8.82 -24.14 -28.81
N GLU A 196 9.96 -23.99 -29.50
CA GLU A 196 10.17 -24.62 -30.80
C GLU A 196 10.09 -26.14 -30.63
N ALA A 197 9.25 -26.79 -31.43
CA ALA A 197 9.20 -28.25 -31.45
C ALA A 197 10.61 -28.75 -31.83
N LYS A 198 11.31 -29.40 -30.90
CA LYS A 198 12.52 -30.13 -31.25
C LYS A 198 12.10 -31.20 -32.26
N ASP A 199 12.71 -31.19 -33.45
CA ASP A 199 12.58 -32.24 -34.43
C ASP A 199 12.85 -33.59 -33.75
N GLU A 200 11.80 -34.24 -33.24
CA GLU A 200 11.89 -35.64 -32.85
C GLU A 200 12.07 -36.42 -34.14
N ILE A 201 13.29 -36.98 -34.29
CA ILE A 201 13.64 -37.93 -35.35
C ILE A 201 12.52 -38.96 -35.42
N ALA A 202 11.85 -38.97 -36.56
CA ALA A 202 10.68 -39.78 -36.87
C ALA A 202 10.85 -41.24 -36.42
N SER A 203 10.08 -41.63 -35.43
CA SER A 203 9.74 -43.02 -35.21
C SER A 203 8.23 -43.17 -35.49
N ASP A 204 7.92 -44.00 -36.47
CA ASP A 204 6.57 -44.36 -36.92
C ASP A 204 5.61 -44.70 -35.76
N LYS A 205 4.86 -43.71 -35.31
CA LYS A 205 3.56 -43.93 -34.62
C LYS A 205 2.60 -42.88 -35.13
N GLN A 206 1.42 -43.31 -35.56
CA GLN A 206 0.29 -42.52 -36.01
C GLN A 206 0.08 -41.35 -35.05
N ALA A 207 0.34 -40.13 -35.52
CA ALA A 207 0.11 -38.88 -34.76
C ALA A 207 -1.39 -38.67 -34.63
N ASP A 208 -1.88 -38.69 -33.42
CA ASP A 208 -3.19 -38.17 -33.07
C ASP A 208 -3.14 -36.63 -33.28
N THR A 209 -3.80 -36.15 -34.32
CA THR A 209 -3.82 -34.75 -34.75
C THR A 209 -4.55 -33.79 -33.80
N SER A 210 -4.97 -34.25 -32.62
CA SER A 210 -5.70 -33.46 -31.64
C SER A 210 -4.81 -32.71 -30.62
N GLN A 211 -3.46 -32.83 -30.66
CA GLN A 211 -2.55 -32.30 -29.64
C GLN A 211 -1.47 -31.31 -30.14
N ASN A 212 -1.68 -30.62 -31.25
CA ASN A 212 -0.67 -29.67 -31.75
C ASN A 212 -0.92 -28.22 -31.29
N LYS A 213 -1.21 -28.00 -29.98
CA LYS A 213 -1.15 -26.64 -29.42
C LYS A 213 0.33 -26.31 -29.15
N PRO A 214 0.77 -25.08 -29.47
CA PRO A 214 2.14 -24.68 -29.17
C PRO A 214 2.37 -24.73 -27.66
N ALA A 215 3.49 -25.33 -27.27
CA ALA A 215 3.97 -25.25 -25.89
C ALA A 215 4.58 -23.85 -25.64
N TYR A 216 4.40 -23.33 -24.43
CA TYR A 216 4.92 -22.02 -24.05
C TYR A 216 5.81 -22.12 -22.82
N GLU A 217 6.83 -21.28 -22.76
CA GLU A 217 7.60 -21.00 -21.57
C GLU A 217 7.31 -19.59 -21.06
N LEU A 218 7.28 -19.44 -19.74
CA LEU A 218 7.12 -18.18 -19.03
C LEU A 218 8.44 -17.78 -18.37
N LEU A 219 8.80 -16.51 -18.48
CA LEU A 219 9.90 -15.95 -17.73
C LEU A 219 9.39 -15.58 -16.33
N LEU A 220 9.88 -16.25 -15.29
CA LEU A 220 9.57 -15.88 -13.91
C LEU A 220 10.77 -15.18 -13.28
N GLN A 221 10.49 -14.20 -12.42
CA GLN A 221 11.48 -13.59 -11.56
C GLN A 221 11.58 -14.32 -10.23
N LYS A 222 12.78 -14.46 -9.68
CA LYS A 222 13.00 -14.86 -8.30
C LYS A 222 13.13 -13.61 -7.45
N ARG A 223 12.21 -13.41 -6.50
CA ARG A 223 12.19 -12.25 -5.60
C ARG A 223 13.48 -12.17 -4.77
N SER A 224 13.92 -10.95 -4.48
CA SER A 224 15.08 -10.73 -3.62
C SER A 224 14.85 -11.30 -2.22
N HIS A 225 15.92 -11.74 -1.58
CA HIS A 225 15.91 -12.22 -0.19
C HIS A 225 15.45 -11.14 0.82
N ASP A 226 15.72 -9.87 0.50
CA ASP A 226 15.43 -8.72 1.36
C ASP A 226 14.01 -8.14 1.14
N LYS A 227 13.14 -8.82 0.38
CA LYS A 227 11.75 -8.37 0.18
C LYS A 227 10.94 -8.49 1.47
N ASP A 228 10.04 -7.53 1.65
CA ASP A 228 9.10 -7.45 2.77
C ASP A 228 8.07 -8.60 2.79
N SER A 229 7.81 -9.19 1.62
CA SER A 229 6.86 -10.28 1.41
C SER A 229 7.40 -11.30 0.42
N PHE A 230 7.08 -12.58 0.63
CA PHE A 230 7.46 -13.71 -0.23
C PHE A 230 8.94 -13.71 -0.68
N PRO A 231 9.93 -13.54 0.23
CA PRO A 231 11.34 -13.58 -0.15
C PRO A 231 11.70 -14.94 -0.77
N ASP A 232 12.63 -14.94 -1.73
CA ASP A 232 13.14 -16.12 -2.44
C ASP A 232 12.11 -16.93 -3.24
N CYS A 233 10.84 -16.50 -3.35
CA CYS A 233 9.83 -17.14 -4.19
C CYS A 233 9.97 -16.72 -5.66
N TYR A 234 9.53 -17.59 -6.56
CA TYR A 234 9.30 -17.24 -7.96
C TYR A 234 7.96 -16.52 -8.10
N ASP A 235 7.98 -15.45 -8.88
CA ASP A 235 6.87 -14.54 -9.11
C ASP A 235 6.70 -14.27 -10.61
N ILE A 236 5.64 -13.57 -10.98
CA ILE A 236 5.33 -13.10 -12.32
C ILE A 236 6.57 -12.44 -12.95
N SER A 237 6.65 -12.37 -14.29
CA SER A 237 7.80 -11.80 -14.97
C SER A 237 8.16 -10.39 -14.53
N SER A 238 7.14 -9.52 -14.40
CA SER A 238 7.21 -8.21 -13.76
C SER A 238 5.84 -7.87 -13.20
N ALA A 239 5.79 -7.40 -11.97
CA ALA A 239 4.55 -7.04 -11.30
C ALA A 239 4.77 -5.82 -10.40
N GLY A 240 3.90 -4.84 -10.50
CA GLY A 240 4.02 -3.62 -9.70
C GLY A 240 2.70 -2.99 -9.33
N HIS A 241 2.74 -2.27 -8.22
CA HIS A 241 1.61 -1.47 -7.76
C HIS A 241 1.41 -0.24 -8.65
N VAL A 242 0.16 0.20 -8.73
CA VAL A 242 -0.21 1.40 -9.48
C VAL A 242 -0.29 2.58 -8.52
N PRO A 243 0.64 3.53 -8.60
CA PRO A 243 0.58 4.74 -7.78
C PRO A 243 -0.73 5.51 -8.01
N ALA A 244 -1.22 6.16 -6.95
CA ALA A 244 -2.46 6.92 -7.00
C ALA A 244 -2.52 7.90 -8.19
N GLY A 245 -3.61 7.85 -8.94
CA GLY A 245 -3.84 8.67 -10.14
C GLY A 245 -3.08 8.24 -11.39
N SER A 246 -2.27 7.17 -11.33
CA SER A 246 -1.52 6.65 -12.48
C SER A 246 -2.36 5.66 -13.30
N SER A 247 -2.03 5.52 -14.59
CA SER A 247 -2.60 4.45 -15.41
C SER A 247 -1.91 3.12 -15.13
N VAL A 248 -2.65 2.01 -15.18
CA VAL A 248 -2.10 0.67 -14.98
C VAL A 248 -1.08 0.32 -16.05
N LEU A 249 -1.35 0.69 -17.32
CA LEU A 249 -0.45 0.41 -18.43
C LEU A 249 0.88 1.15 -18.30
N ASP A 250 0.86 2.45 -17.94
CA ASP A 250 2.09 3.22 -17.75
C ASP A 250 2.91 2.69 -16.57
N SER A 251 2.23 2.27 -15.49
CA SER A 251 2.88 1.63 -14.34
C SER A 251 3.52 0.30 -14.73
N ALA A 252 2.83 -0.56 -15.48
CA ALA A 252 3.38 -1.83 -15.95
C ALA A 252 4.60 -1.65 -16.86
N ILE A 253 4.58 -0.65 -17.76
CA ILE A 253 5.73 -0.31 -18.62
C ILE A 253 6.92 0.18 -17.79
N ARG A 254 6.67 1.03 -16.80
CA ARG A 254 7.69 1.55 -15.89
C ARG A 254 8.34 0.42 -15.11
N GLU A 255 7.53 -0.45 -14.46
CA GLU A 255 8.03 -1.61 -13.69
C GLU A 255 8.86 -2.55 -14.56
N LEU A 256 8.39 -2.87 -15.77
CA LEU A 256 9.12 -3.72 -16.71
C LEU A 256 10.50 -3.14 -17.05
N SER A 257 10.60 -1.80 -17.16
CA SER A 257 11.86 -1.10 -17.39
C SER A 257 12.75 -1.06 -16.15
N GLU A 258 12.20 -0.81 -14.97
CA GLU A 258 12.93 -0.70 -13.70
C GLU A 258 13.43 -2.06 -13.23
N GLU A 259 12.56 -3.07 -13.25
CA GLU A 259 12.85 -4.41 -12.74
C GLU A 259 13.76 -5.24 -13.66
N LEU A 260 13.51 -5.19 -14.98
CA LEU A 260 14.16 -6.07 -15.97
C LEU A 260 15.00 -5.31 -17.02
N GLY A 261 14.95 -3.98 -17.07
CA GLY A 261 15.63 -3.19 -18.09
C GLY A 261 14.96 -3.23 -19.47
N ILE A 262 13.73 -3.76 -19.57
CA ILE A 262 13.01 -3.89 -20.85
C ILE A 262 12.28 -2.58 -21.16
N LYS A 263 12.64 -1.95 -22.28
CA LYS A 263 11.98 -0.74 -22.79
C LYS A 263 10.81 -1.14 -23.69
N ALA A 264 9.62 -1.19 -23.11
CA ALA A 264 8.38 -1.47 -23.83
C ALA A 264 7.65 -0.17 -24.22
N SER A 265 6.89 -0.23 -25.32
CA SER A 265 5.89 0.77 -25.70
C SER A 265 4.48 0.29 -25.35
N PRO A 266 3.46 1.16 -25.26
CA PRO A 266 2.09 0.74 -24.96
C PRO A 266 1.55 -0.40 -25.84
N GLY A 267 1.92 -0.43 -27.12
CA GLY A 267 1.50 -1.48 -28.06
C GLY A 267 2.19 -2.84 -27.87
N ASP A 268 3.22 -2.92 -27.03
CA ASP A 268 3.95 -4.15 -26.73
C ASP A 268 3.31 -4.97 -25.61
N LEU A 269 2.47 -4.34 -24.79
CA LEU A 269 1.72 -4.95 -23.70
C LEU A 269 0.29 -5.23 -24.15
N ILE A 270 -0.04 -6.49 -24.35
CA ILE A 270 -1.34 -6.92 -24.84
C ILE A 270 -2.20 -7.27 -23.62
N PRO A 271 -3.30 -6.54 -23.34
CA PRO A 271 -4.18 -6.87 -22.22
C PRO A 271 -4.86 -8.21 -22.46
N ILE A 272 -4.85 -9.09 -21.45
CA ILE A 272 -5.44 -10.44 -21.54
C ILE A 272 -6.54 -10.70 -20.52
N GLY A 273 -6.75 -9.80 -19.56
CA GLY A 273 -7.79 -9.91 -18.56
C GLY A 273 -7.47 -9.18 -17.28
N THR A 274 -8.29 -9.42 -16.29
CA THR A 274 -8.12 -8.93 -14.91
C THR A 274 -8.22 -10.09 -13.94
N HIS A 275 -7.57 -9.96 -12.80
CA HIS A 275 -7.58 -10.92 -11.71
C HIS A 275 -7.76 -10.20 -10.38
N GLU A 276 -8.57 -10.72 -9.49
CA GLU A 276 -8.67 -10.28 -8.11
C GLU A 276 -7.94 -11.28 -7.23
N GLY A 277 -6.83 -10.85 -6.64
CA GLY A 277 -6.05 -11.62 -5.68
C GLY A 277 -6.33 -11.15 -4.27
N ASN A 278 -6.73 -12.06 -3.39
CA ASN A 278 -6.88 -11.77 -1.97
C ASN A 278 -6.19 -12.87 -1.15
N SER A 279 -5.15 -12.48 -0.40
CA SER A 279 -4.40 -13.40 0.44
C SER A 279 -3.94 -12.74 1.74
N HIS A 280 -3.93 -13.52 2.81
CA HIS A 280 -3.53 -13.10 4.13
C HIS A 280 -2.33 -13.91 4.59
N SER A 281 -1.27 -13.24 4.97
CA SER A 281 -0.01 -13.85 5.38
C SER A 281 0.60 -13.12 6.57
N ILE A 282 1.62 -13.69 7.17
CA ILE A 282 2.42 -13.06 8.22
C ILE A 282 3.87 -13.08 7.76
N PHE A 283 4.47 -11.91 7.59
CA PHE A 283 5.89 -11.76 7.29
C PHE A 283 6.59 -10.99 8.41
N TYR A 284 7.72 -11.52 8.87
CA TYR A 284 8.52 -10.91 9.94
C TYR A 284 7.69 -10.56 11.20
N GLY A 285 6.66 -11.38 11.50
CA GLY A 285 5.77 -11.19 12.64
C GLY A 285 4.69 -10.12 12.48
N LYS A 286 4.56 -9.53 11.29
CA LYS A 286 3.53 -8.53 10.96
C LYS A 286 2.49 -9.12 9.99
N PRO A 287 1.20 -8.79 10.14
CA PRO A 287 0.18 -9.17 9.16
C PRO A 287 0.44 -8.46 7.83
N PHE A 288 0.21 -9.20 6.75
CA PHE A 288 0.30 -8.72 5.38
C PHE A 288 -0.91 -9.23 4.60
N HIS A 289 -1.77 -8.32 4.20
CA HIS A 289 -2.94 -8.59 3.40
C HIS A 289 -2.67 -8.10 1.97
N ASN A 290 -2.86 -8.99 1.02
CA ASN A 290 -2.66 -8.67 -0.40
C ASN A 290 -4.00 -8.74 -1.10
N HIS A 291 -4.70 -7.60 -1.17
CA HIS A 291 -5.99 -7.47 -1.85
C HIS A 291 -5.82 -6.59 -3.09
N GLU A 292 -5.59 -7.24 -4.22
CA GLU A 292 -5.20 -6.61 -5.47
C GLU A 292 -6.19 -6.84 -6.59
N PHE A 293 -6.50 -5.78 -7.33
CA PHE A 293 -7.17 -5.84 -8.63
C PHE A 293 -6.11 -5.66 -9.72
N SER A 294 -5.67 -6.78 -10.27
CA SER A 294 -4.56 -6.85 -11.23
C SER A 294 -5.07 -6.76 -12.66
N THR A 295 -4.46 -5.92 -13.48
CA THR A 295 -4.61 -5.98 -14.93
C THR A 295 -3.46 -6.78 -15.52
N LEU A 296 -3.80 -7.81 -16.28
CA LEU A 296 -2.84 -8.77 -16.83
C LEU A 296 -2.45 -8.39 -18.26
N TYR A 297 -1.16 -8.32 -18.52
CA TYR A 297 -0.59 -8.05 -19.82
C TYR A 297 0.30 -9.19 -20.29
N LEU A 298 0.25 -9.46 -21.58
CA LEU A 298 1.13 -10.39 -22.27
C LEU A 298 2.20 -9.62 -23.05
N TYR A 299 3.47 -10.02 -22.87
CA TYR A 299 4.61 -9.53 -23.62
C TYR A 299 5.25 -10.70 -24.39
N THR A 300 5.29 -10.61 -25.73
CA THR A 300 5.71 -11.69 -26.62
C THR A 300 6.95 -11.40 -27.47
N LYS A 301 7.55 -10.19 -27.29
CA LYS A 301 8.80 -9.90 -28.00
C LYS A 301 9.93 -10.80 -27.48
N PRO A 302 10.90 -11.15 -28.32
CA PRO A 302 12.04 -11.97 -27.89
C PRO A 302 12.80 -11.33 -26.72
N VAL A 303 13.04 -12.13 -25.68
CA VAL A 303 13.84 -11.73 -24.51
C VAL A 303 14.99 -12.70 -24.33
N GLN A 304 16.21 -12.17 -24.24
CA GLN A 304 17.39 -12.92 -23.87
C GLN A 304 17.76 -12.60 -22.42
N ILE A 305 17.87 -13.61 -21.57
CA ILE A 305 18.17 -13.42 -20.12
C ILE A 305 19.47 -12.61 -19.92
N ASN A 306 20.45 -12.81 -20.77
CA ASN A 306 21.76 -12.15 -20.68
C ASN A 306 21.71 -10.64 -21.00
N ASP A 307 20.64 -10.18 -21.67
CA ASP A 307 20.46 -8.77 -22.03
C ASP A 307 19.66 -8.00 -20.95
N LEU A 308 19.10 -8.70 -19.95
CA LEU A 308 18.31 -8.09 -18.90
C LEU A 308 19.18 -7.38 -17.86
N VAL A 309 18.70 -6.24 -17.42
CA VAL A 309 19.28 -5.44 -16.33
C VAL A 309 18.38 -5.56 -15.10
N LEU A 310 18.70 -6.50 -14.22
CA LEU A 310 17.87 -6.79 -13.05
C LEU A 310 18.06 -5.75 -11.94
N GLN A 311 16.99 -5.22 -11.40
CA GLN A 311 16.99 -4.40 -10.19
C GLN A 311 17.26 -5.31 -8.98
N LYS A 312 18.49 -5.32 -8.50
CA LYS A 312 18.96 -6.27 -7.48
C LYS A 312 18.27 -6.17 -6.12
N SER A 313 17.72 -5.01 -5.77
CA SER A 313 16.87 -4.84 -4.57
C SER A 313 15.54 -5.59 -4.67
N GLU A 314 15.04 -5.82 -5.90
CA GLU A 314 13.75 -6.45 -6.17
C GLU A 314 13.90 -7.90 -6.62
N ILE A 315 14.84 -8.17 -7.55
CA ILE A 315 14.97 -9.43 -8.27
C ILE A 315 16.36 -10.04 -8.06
N GLN A 316 16.40 -11.28 -7.57
CA GLN A 316 17.63 -12.06 -7.43
C GLN A 316 18.09 -12.64 -8.79
N SER A 317 17.17 -13.24 -9.54
CA SER A 317 17.40 -13.90 -10.81
C SER A 317 16.11 -14.07 -11.61
N VAL A 318 16.22 -14.44 -12.89
CA VAL A 318 15.09 -14.83 -13.74
C VAL A 318 15.36 -16.18 -14.40
N LYS A 319 14.29 -16.93 -14.70
CA LYS A 319 14.38 -18.25 -15.34
C LYS A 319 13.12 -18.52 -16.17
N TRP A 320 13.29 -19.27 -17.27
CA TRP A 320 12.19 -19.80 -18.08
C TRP A 320 11.62 -21.07 -17.46
N PHE A 321 10.29 -21.17 -17.41
CA PHE A 321 9.52 -22.29 -16.90
C PHE A 321 8.51 -22.76 -17.95
N ASP A 322 8.36 -24.08 -18.11
CA ASP A 322 7.28 -24.65 -18.92
C ASP A 322 5.93 -24.29 -18.29
N LEU A 323 5.00 -23.74 -19.09
CA LEU A 323 3.70 -23.28 -18.62
C LEU A 323 2.86 -24.42 -18.02
N ASN A 324 2.84 -25.59 -18.65
CA ASN A 324 2.00 -26.69 -18.20
C ASN A 324 2.53 -27.26 -16.87
N GLN A 325 3.84 -27.44 -16.76
CA GLN A 325 4.48 -27.88 -15.52
C GLN A 325 4.26 -26.85 -14.38
N LEU A 326 4.43 -25.56 -14.67
CA LEU A 326 4.20 -24.51 -13.70
C LEU A 326 2.74 -24.49 -13.20
N MET A 327 1.78 -24.66 -14.10
CA MET A 327 0.36 -24.76 -13.71
C MET A 327 0.09 -25.94 -12.79
N GLU A 328 0.70 -27.09 -13.03
CA GLU A 328 0.57 -28.26 -12.13
C GLU A 328 1.24 -28.02 -10.78
N ASP A 329 2.44 -27.40 -10.77
CA ASP A 329 3.14 -27.06 -9.54
C ASP A 329 2.32 -26.10 -8.67
N VAL A 330 1.83 -24.99 -9.25
CA VAL A 330 1.03 -23.98 -8.52
C VAL A 330 -0.31 -24.56 -8.07
N LYS A 331 -1.00 -25.34 -8.91
CA LYS A 331 -2.25 -26.02 -8.55
C LYS A 331 -2.08 -26.95 -7.34
N ASN A 332 -0.95 -27.61 -7.23
CA ASN A 332 -0.62 -28.53 -6.15
C ASN A 332 0.04 -27.82 -4.95
N ASN A 333 0.08 -26.49 -4.91
CA ASN A 333 0.70 -25.68 -3.87
C ASN A 333 2.18 -26.07 -3.65
N ALA A 334 2.92 -26.32 -4.72
CA ALA A 334 4.36 -26.58 -4.63
C ALA A 334 5.06 -25.38 -3.99
N PRO A 335 6.00 -25.58 -3.05
CA PRO A 335 6.67 -24.48 -2.38
C PRO A 335 7.57 -23.69 -3.33
N GLY A 336 7.78 -22.39 -3.03
CA GLY A 336 8.70 -21.54 -3.78
C GLY A 336 8.04 -20.71 -4.87
N TYR A 337 6.73 -20.67 -4.93
CA TYR A 337 5.95 -19.81 -5.83
C TYR A 337 5.02 -18.89 -5.03
N CYS A 338 4.88 -17.64 -5.49
CA CYS A 338 3.87 -16.69 -5.01
C CYS A 338 2.92 -16.30 -6.16
N LEU A 339 2.36 -17.31 -6.82
CA LEU A 339 1.52 -17.21 -8.02
C LEU A 339 0.10 -17.69 -7.74
N TYR A 340 -0.88 -17.07 -8.39
CA TYR A 340 -2.27 -17.50 -8.35
C TYR A 340 -2.59 -18.46 -9.52
N TYR A 341 -3.20 -19.60 -9.23
CA TYR A 341 -3.54 -20.61 -10.25
C TYR A 341 -4.59 -20.10 -11.25
N ASP A 342 -5.58 -19.36 -10.79
CA ASP A 342 -6.64 -18.77 -11.63
C ASP A 342 -6.08 -17.68 -12.56
N GLU A 343 -5.07 -16.92 -12.16
CA GLU A 343 -4.36 -15.99 -13.05
C GLU A 343 -3.64 -16.75 -14.18
N LEU A 344 -2.96 -17.86 -13.86
CA LEU A 344 -2.35 -18.74 -14.87
C LEU A 344 -3.39 -19.35 -15.83
N GLN A 345 -4.63 -19.59 -15.38
CA GLN A 345 -5.71 -20.05 -16.24
C GLN A 345 -6.14 -18.97 -17.24
N ILE A 346 -6.22 -17.69 -16.81
CA ILE A 346 -6.50 -16.55 -17.70
C ILE A 346 -5.40 -16.43 -18.76
N LEU A 347 -4.13 -16.49 -18.34
CA LEU A 347 -2.98 -16.46 -19.25
C LEU A 347 -3.05 -17.60 -20.27
N LYS A 348 -3.30 -18.84 -19.82
CA LYS A 348 -3.38 -20.00 -20.71
C LYS A 348 -4.50 -19.85 -21.72
N ALA A 349 -5.69 -19.42 -21.29
CA ALA A 349 -6.81 -19.18 -22.18
C ALA A 349 -6.51 -18.12 -23.25
N ALA A 350 -5.79 -17.06 -22.89
CA ALA A 350 -5.34 -16.02 -23.82
C ALA A 350 -4.33 -16.55 -24.85
N LEU A 351 -3.44 -17.46 -24.45
CA LEU A 351 -2.46 -18.09 -25.35
C LEU A 351 -3.11 -19.14 -26.27
N ASP A 352 -4.10 -19.90 -25.77
CA ASP A 352 -4.82 -20.93 -26.55
C ASP A 352 -5.72 -20.33 -27.65
N ASN A 353 -6.07 -19.04 -27.56
CA ASN A 353 -6.87 -18.31 -28.54
C ASN A 353 -6.03 -17.51 -29.56
N ARG A 354 -4.71 -17.65 -29.56
CA ARG A 354 -3.78 -17.03 -30.52
C ARG A 354 -3.33 -17.99 -31.58
#